data_6ad7226a2e332bf8dfe97fe804af9286
#
_entry.id   6ad7226a2e332bf8dfe97fe804af9286
#
_cell.length_a   1.000
_cell.length_b   1.000
_cell.length_c   1.000
_cell.angle_alpha   90.00
_cell.angle_beta   90.00
_cell.angle_gamma   90.00
#
_symmetry.space_group_name_H-M   'P 1'
#
loop_
_entity.id
_entity.type
_entity.pdbx_description
1 polymer ?
#
loop_
_entity_poly.entity_id
_entity_poly.type
_entity_poly.pdbx_seq_one_letter_code
_entity_poly.pdbx_strand_id
1 'polypeptide(L)'
;MSSEISPAKIHFFSENLARARKKNFLTDALPAYISKDLNIVKKIRNFAEAKLEWNPIGFKIGGTNPEIMSILKGKEPFYSYLFKEQTFINNKLLKLSPNTLGIELELAFKISKNIFKRRIKSKNQLKNHIQGVAPAIELVGLRQKLKRINNVGQAMADFGLNISLVKSKTYKSKDFLKLLFKTKLTNLKNKKIYFGHTKNVMGNPINALFWLINEL
;
A
#
# COMPACT_ATOMS: atom_id res chain seq x y z
N MET A 1 1.32 28.59 -14.76
CA MET A 1 1.49 29.06 -13.37
C MET A 1 1.03 27.96 -12.44
N SER A 2 1.93 27.23 -11.78
CA SER A 2 1.57 26.31 -10.69
C SER A 2 1.16 27.19 -9.51
N SER A 3 -0.13 27.26 -9.23
CA SER A 3 -0.61 27.91 -8.00
C SER A 3 -0.02 27.12 -6.82
N GLU A 4 0.96 27.70 -6.14
CA GLU A 4 1.47 27.12 -4.90
C GLU A 4 0.31 26.92 -3.93
N ILE A 5 0.09 25.68 -3.53
CA ILE A 5 -0.89 25.39 -2.52
C ILE A 5 -0.40 25.90 -1.17
N SER A 6 -1.23 26.64 -0.46
CA SER A 6 -0.85 27.16 0.85
C SER A 6 -0.64 26.03 1.88
N PRO A 7 0.30 26.17 2.83
CA PRO A 7 0.48 25.22 3.93
C PRO A 7 -0.81 24.90 4.68
N ALA A 8 -1.67 25.90 4.89
CA ALA A 8 -2.97 25.72 5.54
C ALA A 8 -3.88 24.72 4.78
N LYS A 9 -3.91 24.76 3.45
CA LYS A 9 -4.67 23.79 2.64
C LYS A 9 -4.09 22.39 2.75
N ILE A 10 -2.75 22.25 2.76
CA ILE A 10 -2.09 20.94 2.95
C ILE A 10 -2.51 20.35 4.30
N HIS A 11 -2.43 21.13 5.38
CA HIS A 11 -2.85 20.71 6.71
C HIS A 11 -4.33 20.33 6.77
N PHE A 12 -5.21 21.14 6.18
CA PHE A 12 -6.65 20.87 6.11
C PHE A 12 -6.96 19.50 5.48
N PHE A 13 -6.39 19.21 4.29
CA PHE A 13 -6.61 17.92 3.63
C PHE A 13 -6.00 16.75 4.42
N SER A 14 -4.83 16.94 4.98
CA SER A 14 -4.15 15.93 5.78
C SER A 14 -4.96 15.54 7.02
N GLU A 15 -5.49 16.51 7.72
CA GLU A 15 -6.30 16.31 8.92
C GLU A 15 -7.63 15.61 8.60
N ASN A 16 -8.29 16.02 7.51
CA ASN A 16 -9.52 15.37 7.06
C ASN A 16 -9.30 13.90 6.68
N LEU A 17 -8.21 13.58 5.97
CA LEU A 17 -7.86 12.19 5.62
C LEU A 17 -7.52 11.36 6.87
N ALA A 18 -6.72 11.90 7.79
CA ALA A 18 -6.39 11.22 9.04
C ALA A 18 -7.64 10.93 9.88
N ARG A 19 -8.52 11.93 10.04
CA ARG A 19 -9.79 11.79 10.76
C ARG A 19 -10.71 10.79 10.07
N ALA A 20 -10.81 10.82 8.73
CA ALA A 20 -11.59 9.86 7.95
C ALA A 20 -11.10 8.43 8.19
N ARG A 21 -9.78 8.21 8.22
CA ARG A 21 -9.18 6.90 8.51
C ARG A 21 -9.43 6.44 9.94
N LYS A 22 -9.21 7.32 10.95
CA LYS A 22 -9.42 6.98 12.36
C LYS A 22 -10.88 6.63 12.67
N LYS A 23 -11.83 7.37 12.08
CA LYS A 23 -13.27 7.27 12.37
C LYS A 23 -14.05 6.49 11.32
N ASN A 24 -13.39 5.97 10.29
CA ASN A 24 -13.98 5.15 9.23
C ASN A 24 -15.17 5.81 8.51
N PHE A 25 -14.98 7.03 8.03
CA PHE A 25 -15.96 7.73 7.20
C PHE A 25 -15.30 8.25 5.91
N LEU A 26 -16.09 8.83 5.00
CA LEU A 26 -15.58 9.46 3.78
C LEU A 26 -15.52 10.97 3.95
N THR A 27 -14.33 11.55 3.69
CA THR A 27 -14.14 12.99 3.52
C THR A 27 -14.30 13.40 2.06
N ASP A 28 -14.37 14.70 1.80
CA ASP A 28 -14.38 15.20 0.43
C ASP A 28 -13.09 14.84 -0.31
N ALA A 29 -13.22 14.60 -1.61
CA ALA A 29 -12.08 14.22 -2.44
C ALA A 29 -11.11 15.39 -2.62
N LEU A 30 -9.82 15.09 -2.75
CA LEU A 30 -8.85 16.08 -3.16
C LEU A 30 -9.22 16.69 -4.51
N PRO A 31 -9.15 18.01 -4.67
CA PRO A 31 -9.31 18.65 -5.97
C PRO A 31 -8.37 18.08 -7.02
N ALA A 32 -8.83 18.02 -8.27
CA ALA A 32 -8.08 17.40 -9.35
C ALA A 32 -6.69 18.03 -9.57
N TYR A 33 -6.54 19.33 -9.39
CA TYR A 33 -5.25 20.00 -9.51
C TYR A 33 -4.26 19.59 -8.41
N ILE A 34 -4.75 19.27 -7.20
CA ILE A 34 -3.92 18.74 -6.11
C ILE A 34 -3.54 17.29 -6.36
N SER A 35 -4.52 16.44 -6.69
CA SER A 35 -4.27 15.00 -6.88
C SER A 35 -3.37 14.67 -8.08
N LYS A 36 -3.17 15.61 -9.00
CA LYS A 36 -2.22 15.48 -10.13
C LYS A 36 -0.79 15.90 -9.77
N ASP A 37 -0.60 16.68 -8.72
CA ASP A 37 0.73 17.09 -8.24
C ASP A 37 1.22 16.12 -7.17
N LEU A 38 2.07 15.17 -7.58
CA LEU A 38 2.55 14.11 -6.68
C LEU A 38 3.42 14.64 -5.53
N ASN A 39 4.07 15.78 -5.67
CA ASN A 39 4.85 16.38 -4.59
C ASN A 39 3.92 16.92 -3.49
N ILE A 40 2.83 17.58 -3.89
CA ILE A 40 1.81 18.04 -2.96
C ILE A 40 1.13 16.84 -2.30
N VAL A 41 0.77 15.83 -3.08
CA VAL A 41 0.16 14.58 -2.57
C VAL A 41 1.04 13.89 -1.55
N LYS A 42 2.35 13.77 -1.80
CA LYS A 42 3.31 13.20 -0.84
C LYS A 42 3.32 13.98 0.47
N LYS A 43 3.31 15.32 0.42
CA LYS A 43 3.23 16.17 1.63
C LYS A 43 1.94 15.91 2.39
N ILE A 44 0.77 15.94 1.70
CA ILE A 44 -0.54 15.69 2.33
C ILE A 44 -0.56 14.30 3.00
N ARG A 45 -0.11 13.25 2.31
CA ARG A 45 -0.04 11.90 2.86
C ARG A 45 0.85 11.84 4.10
N ASN A 46 2.07 12.39 4.02
CA ASN A 46 3.01 12.35 5.13
C ASN A 46 2.45 13.06 6.39
N PHE A 47 1.83 14.22 6.22
CA PHE A 47 1.16 14.90 7.33
C PHE A 47 -0.06 14.11 7.85
N ALA A 48 -0.84 13.49 6.95
CA ALA A 48 -1.98 12.66 7.36
C ALA A 48 -1.52 11.43 8.15
N GLU A 49 -0.45 10.75 7.70
CA GLU A 49 0.16 9.62 8.40
C GLU A 49 0.69 10.02 9.79
N ALA A 50 1.35 11.18 9.90
CA ALA A 50 1.80 11.70 11.19
C ALA A 50 0.64 12.01 12.14
N LYS A 51 -0.47 12.57 11.63
CA LYS A 51 -1.68 12.88 12.40
C LYS A 51 -2.44 11.64 12.91
N LEU A 52 -2.17 10.47 12.37
CA LEU A 52 -2.74 9.24 12.90
C LEU A 52 -2.23 8.92 14.31
N GLU A 53 -0.98 9.28 14.62
CA GLU A 53 -0.31 8.93 15.90
C GLU A 53 -0.30 7.41 16.13
N TRP A 54 -0.36 6.64 15.05
CA TRP A 54 -0.28 5.19 15.05
C TRP A 54 1.17 4.72 14.88
N ASN A 55 1.44 3.48 15.27
CA ASN A 55 2.78 2.91 15.21
C ASN A 55 3.08 2.33 13.81
N PRO A 56 3.95 2.96 13.01
CA PRO A 56 4.33 2.40 11.72
C PRO A 56 5.20 1.15 11.93
N ILE A 57 4.87 0.08 11.22
CA ILE A 57 5.58 -1.22 11.31
C ILE A 57 6.16 -1.69 9.98
N GLY A 58 5.92 -0.97 8.91
CA GLY A 58 6.39 -1.30 7.57
C GLY A 58 5.67 -0.49 6.52
N PHE A 59 5.74 -0.97 5.28
CA PHE A 59 5.17 -0.31 4.12
C PHE A 59 4.37 -1.28 3.26
N LYS A 60 3.31 -0.77 2.62
CA LYS A 60 2.67 -1.42 1.47
C LYS A 60 3.14 -0.72 0.20
N ILE A 61 3.20 -1.48 -0.90
CA ILE A 61 3.53 -0.96 -2.23
C ILE A 61 2.30 -1.13 -3.10
N GLY A 62 1.81 -0.04 -3.68
CA GLY A 62 0.70 -0.05 -4.63
C GLY A 62 1.17 0.23 -6.06
N GLY A 63 0.31 -0.08 -7.05
CA GLY A 63 0.62 0.16 -8.44
C GLY A 63 1.73 -0.73 -9.00
N THR A 64 1.87 -1.93 -8.47
CA THR A 64 2.90 -2.89 -8.90
C THR A 64 2.51 -3.69 -10.15
N ASN A 65 1.23 -3.68 -10.52
CA ASN A 65 0.71 -4.29 -11.75
C ASN A 65 0.67 -3.24 -12.87
N PRO A 66 1.27 -3.48 -14.04
CA PRO A 66 1.28 -2.55 -15.17
C PRO A 66 -0.12 -2.12 -15.64
N GLU A 67 -1.09 -3.03 -15.63
CA GLU A 67 -2.47 -2.73 -16.02
C GLU A 67 -3.11 -1.73 -15.04
N ILE A 68 -2.97 -1.96 -13.75
CA ILE A 68 -3.47 -1.04 -12.71
C ILE A 68 -2.75 0.31 -12.80
N MET A 69 -1.44 0.32 -13.05
CA MET A 69 -0.69 1.57 -13.25
C MET A 69 -1.18 2.37 -14.44
N SER A 70 -1.53 1.70 -15.56
CA SER A 70 -2.14 2.36 -16.70
C SER A 70 -3.48 3.00 -16.35
N ILE A 71 -4.35 2.29 -15.62
CA ILE A 71 -5.65 2.81 -15.15
C ILE A 71 -5.44 4.05 -14.25
N LEU A 72 -4.46 3.99 -13.36
CA LEU A 72 -4.11 5.08 -12.44
C LEU A 72 -3.33 6.21 -13.12
N LYS A 73 -2.96 6.07 -14.38
CA LYS A 73 -2.12 7.03 -15.12
C LYS A 73 -0.81 7.34 -14.38
N GLY A 74 -0.27 6.34 -13.68
CA GLY A 74 0.99 6.42 -12.96
C GLY A 74 2.16 5.93 -13.79
N LYS A 75 3.36 6.41 -13.48
CA LYS A 75 4.61 5.97 -14.12
C LYS A 75 5.40 5.00 -13.24
N GLU A 76 5.24 5.12 -11.93
CA GLU A 76 6.00 4.38 -10.92
C GLU A 76 5.07 3.88 -9.81
N PRO A 77 5.42 2.79 -9.15
CA PRO A 77 4.72 2.35 -7.94
C PRO A 77 4.70 3.44 -6.88
N PHE A 78 3.86 3.28 -5.90
CA PHE A 78 3.79 4.16 -4.74
C PHE A 78 3.76 3.33 -3.46
N TYR A 79 4.01 3.97 -2.32
CA TYR A 79 3.98 3.29 -1.02
C TYR A 79 3.25 4.12 0.03
N SER A 80 2.83 3.44 1.11
CA SER A 80 2.28 4.05 2.33
C SER A 80 2.69 3.22 3.53
N TYR A 81 2.63 3.81 4.71
CA TYR A 81 2.87 3.07 5.94
C TYR A 81 1.80 2.00 6.21
N LEU A 82 2.27 0.86 6.72
CA LEU A 82 1.45 -0.11 7.44
C LEU A 82 1.58 0.19 8.93
N PHE A 83 0.45 0.20 9.62
CA PHE A 83 0.39 0.53 11.05
C PHE A 83 0.03 -0.71 11.87
N LYS A 84 0.59 -0.78 13.08
CA LYS A 84 0.33 -1.86 14.04
C LYS A 84 -1.16 -2.00 14.34
N GLU A 85 -1.87 -0.89 14.48
CA GLU A 85 -3.29 -0.79 14.82
C GLU A 85 -4.21 -1.41 13.75
N GLN A 86 -3.72 -1.52 12.51
CA GLN A 86 -4.44 -2.05 11.36
C GLN A 86 -3.81 -3.32 10.77
N THR A 87 -2.82 -3.91 11.48
CA THR A 87 -2.16 -5.15 11.04
C THR A 87 -2.42 -6.28 12.02
N PHE A 88 -2.98 -7.36 11.51
CA PHE A 88 -3.41 -8.51 12.30
C PHE A 88 -2.66 -9.78 11.88
N ILE A 89 -2.62 -10.76 12.78
CA ILE A 89 -1.97 -12.05 12.53
C ILE A 89 -3.04 -13.14 12.58
N ASN A 90 -3.08 -13.99 11.57
CA ASN A 90 -3.92 -15.21 11.41
C ASN A 90 -5.38 -15.06 11.89
N ASN A 91 -6.29 -15.72 11.23
CA ASN A 91 -7.68 -15.98 11.68
C ASN A 91 -8.43 -14.81 12.32
N LYS A 92 -7.99 -13.57 12.07
CA LYS A 92 -8.70 -12.38 12.53
C LYS A 92 -9.97 -12.20 11.72
N LEU A 93 -11.11 -12.24 12.37
CA LEU A 93 -12.37 -11.84 11.76
C LEU A 93 -12.39 -10.31 11.63
N LEU A 94 -12.51 -9.81 10.41
CA LEU A 94 -12.60 -8.38 10.14
C LEU A 94 -14.01 -8.04 9.65
N LYS A 95 -14.60 -7.02 10.27
CA LYS A 95 -15.84 -6.43 9.77
C LYS A 95 -15.51 -5.54 8.57
N LEU A 96 -16.13 -5.80 7.43
CA LEU A 96 -15.99 -4.95 6.26
C LEU A 96 -16.69 -3.62 6.51
N SER A 97 -16.00 -2.55 6.19
CA SER A 97 -16.54 -1.19 6.19
C SER A 97 -17.34 -0.94 4.89
N PRO A 98 -18.37 -0.09 4.91
CA PRO A 98 -19.03 0.37 3.69
C PRO A 98 -18.07 0.97 2.64
N ASN A 99 -16.92 1.45 3.11
CA ASN A 99 -15.88 2.06 2.27
C ASN A 99 -14.89 1.02 1.69
N THR A 100 -15.06 -0.27 1.99
CA THR A 100 -14.20 -1.34 1.47
C THR A 100 -14.48 -1.54 -0.01
N LEU A 101 -13.45 -1.41 -0.84
CA LEU A 101 -13.49 -1.69 -2.28
C LEU A 101 -13.30 -3.18 -2.58
N GLY A 102 -12.46 -3.86 -1.79
CA GLY A 102 -12.14 -5.25 -2.02
C GLY A 102 -11.02 -5.77 -1.13
N ILE A 103 -10.53 -6.94 -1.51
CA ILE A 103 -9.40 -7.60 -0.86
C ILE A 103 -8.34 -7.96 -1.90
N GLU A 104 -7.07 -7.84 -1.51
CA GLU A 104 -5.92 -8.18 -2.34
C GLU A 104 -5.09 -9.28 -1.68
N LEU A 105 -4.61 -10.23 -2.50
CA LEU A 105 -3.67 -11.25 -2.03
C LEU A 105 -2.26 -10.69 -2.13
N GLU A 106 -1.54 -10.70 -1.02
CA GLU A 106 -0.28 -10.03 -0.87
C GLU A 106 0.85 -10.96 -0.40
N LEU A 107 2.07 -10.53 -0.61
CA LEU A 107 3.27 -11.17 -0.09
C LEU A 107 4.02 -10.18 0.80
N ALA A 108 4.02 -10.43 2.10
CA ALA A 108 4.71 -9.61 3.08
C ALA A 108 6.13 -10.12 3.31
N PHE A 109 7.13 -9.25 3.12
CA PHE A 109 8.53 -9.53 3.44
C PHE A 109 8.88 -9.02 4.83
N LYS A 110 9.50 -9.88 5.63
CA LYS A 110 10.16 -9.46 6.86
C LYS A 110 11.61 -9.12 6.55
N ILE A 111 12.00 -7.87 6.76
CA ILE A 111 13.32 -7.35 6.43
C ILE A 111 14.12 -7.00 7.70
N SER A 112 15.44 -7.12 7.59
CA SER A 112 16.39 -6.71 8.63
C SER A 112 16.43 -5.19 8.77
N LYS A 113 16.44 -4.67 10.00
CA LYS A 113 16.63 -3.23 10.28
C LYS A 113 17.93 -2.66 9.71
N ASN A 114 18.93 -3.49 9.50
CA ASN A 114 20.22 -3.07 8.96
C ASN A 114 20.21 -2.72 7.48
N ILE A 115 19.09 -2.97 6.77
CA ILE A 115 18.97 -2.67 5.34
C ILE A 115 19.17 -1.18 5.04
N PHE A 116 18.76 -0.31 5.94
CA PHE A 116 18.86 1.15 5.77
C PHE A 116 20.25 1.74 6.12
N LYS A 117 21.19 0.89 6.55
CA LYS A 117 22.56 1.35 6.85
C LYS A 117 23.44 1.54 5.61
N ARG A 118 23.06 0.95 4.49
CA ARG A 118 23.84 0.98 3.24
C ARG A 118 22.88 0.95 2.04
N ARG A 119 23.28 1.65 0.97
CA ARG A 119 22.54 1.58 -0.30
C ARG A 119 22.60 0.15 -0.86
N ILE A 120 21.44 -0.42 -1.18
CA ILE A 120 21.33 -1.74 -1.80
C ILE A 120 21.47 -1.59 -3.31
N LYS A 121 22.56 -2.14 -3.88
CA LYS A 121 22.89 -2.01 -5.31
C LYS A 121 22.35 -3.14 -6.17
N SER A 122 21.95 -4.26 -5.59
CA SER A 122 21.47 -5.42 -6.34
C SER A 122 20.47 -6.25 -5.54
N LYS A 123 19.63 -7.01 -6.26
CA LYS A 123 18.71 -7.97 -5.64
C LYS A 123 19.43 -9.09 -4.87
N ASN A 124 20.65 -9.45 -5.28
CA ASN A 124 21.49 -10.40 -4.54
C ASN A 124 21.92 -9.84 -3.17
N GLN A 125 22.20 -8.56 -3.08
CA GLN A 125 22.43 -7.91 -1.78
C GLN A 125 21.13 -7.85 -0.97
N LEU A 126 20.01 -7.47 -1.60
CA LEU A 126 18.71 -7.37 -0.95
C LEU A 126 18.30 -8.67 -0.27
N LYS A 127 18.47 -9.83 -0.92
CA LYS A 127 18.10 -11.14 -0.36
C LYS A 127 18.74 -11.43 1.00
N ASN A 128 19.95 -10.92 1.26
CA ASN A 128 20.66 -11.11 2.53
C ASN A 128 20.00 -10.35 3.69
N HIS A 129 19.13 -9.38 3.39
CA HIS A 129 18.36 -8.63 4.36
C HIS A 129 16.92 -9.16 4.54
N ILE A 130 16.49 -10.15 3.74
CA ILE A 130 15.18 -10.75 3.87
C ILE A 130 15.24 -11.87 4.92
N GLN A 131 14.54 -11.68 6.02
CA GLN A 131 14.45 -12.66 7.11
C GLN A 131 13.36 -13.70 6.89
N GLY A 132 12.40 -13.42 6.01
CA GLY A 132 11.32 -14.32 5.67
C GLY A 132 10.20 -13.65 4.90
N VAL A 133 9.21 -14.43 4.55
CA VAL A 133 8.05 -14.05 3.76
C VAL A 133 6.78 -14.63 4.37
N ALA A 134 5.68 -13.92 4.26
CA ALA A 134 4.37 -14.37 4.73
C ALA A 134 3.30 -14.07 3.67
N PRO A 135 2.40 -15.01 3.38
CA PRO A 135 1.14 -14.69 2.69
C PRO A 135 0.36 -13.69 3.53
N ALA A 136 -0.27 -12.73 2.85
CA ALA A 136 -1.11 -11.74 3.49
C ALA A 136 -2.35 -11.42 2.65
N ILE A 137 -3.35 -10.85 3.29
CA ILE A 137 -4.57 -10.33 2.67
C ILE A 137 -4.68 -8.88 3.09
N GLU A 138 -4.72 -7.97 2.11
CA GLU A 138 -4.99 -6.57 2.33
C GLU A 138 -6.47 -6.28 2.11
N LEU A 139 -7.09 -5.54 3.03
CA LEU A 139 -8.35 -4.87 2.79
C LEU A 139 -8.04 -3.49 2.19
N VAL A 140 -8.63 -3.22 1.02
CA VAL A 140 -8.49 -1.94 0.34
C VAL A 140 -9.81 -1.18 0.32
N GLY A 141 -9.73 0.15 0.45
CA GLY A 141 -10.91 0.99 0.46
C GLY A 141 -10.59 2.48 0.46
N LEU A 142 -11.65 3.28 0.46
CA LEU A 142 -11.59 4.72 0.31
C LEU A 142 -11.80 5.47 1.62
N ARG A 143 -11.13 6.61 1.77
CA ARG A 143 -11.44 7.66 2.74
C ARG A 143 -11.95 8.93 2.06
N GLN A 144 -11.94 8.95 0.73
CA GLN A 144 -12.42 10.06 -0.09
C GLN A 144 -13.73 9.70 -0.79
N LYS A 145 -14.66 10.65 -0.92
CA LYS A 145 -15.91 10.53 -1.69
C LYS A 145 -15.59 10.48 -3.19
N LEU A 146 -15.19 9.33 -3.67
CA LEU A 146 -14.86 9.08 -5.07
C LEU A 146 -15.71 7.92 -5.61
N LYS A 147 -16.26 8.07 -6.82
CA LYS A 147 -16.93 6.96 -7.51
C LYS A 147 -15.91 5.88 -7.92
N ARG A 148 -14.70 6.28 -8.27
CA ARG A 148 -13.57 5.41 -8.64
C ARG A 148 -12.27 6.18 -8.49
N ILE A 149 -11.17 5.47 -8.28
CA ILE A 149 -9.82 6.02 -8.39
C ILE A 149 -9.45 6.11 -9.87
N ASN A 150 -8.96 7.25 -10.31
CA ASN A 150 -8.63 7.52 -11.72
C ASN A 150 -7.25 8.16 -11.92
N ASN A 151 -6.51 8.39 -10.84
CA ASN A 151 -5.11 8.77 -10.90
C ASN A 151 -4.34 8.30 -9.66
N VAL A 152 -3.04 8.15 -9.81
CA VAL A 152 -2.15 7.63 -8.76
C VAL A 152 -2.12 8.53 -7.52
N GLY A 153 -2.24 9.84 -7.70
CA GLY A 153 -2.23 10.77 -6.55
C GLY A 153 -3.43 10.61 -5.63
N GLN A 154 -4.61 10.26 -6.16
CA GLN A 154 -5.76 9.92 -5.31
C GLN A 154 -5.48 8.68 -4.45
N ALA A 155 -4.87 7.64 -5.02
CA ALA A 155 -4.51 6.44 -4.27
C ALA A 155 -3.41 6.73 -3.23
N MET A 156 -2.39 7.51 -3.62
CA MET A 156 -1.29 7.88 -2.72
C MET A 156 -1.78 8.70 -1.53
N ALA A 157 -2.59 9.74 -1.76
CA ALA A 157 -3.14 10.58 -0.70
C ALA A 157 -4.00 9.78 0.28
N ASP A 158 -4.68 8.75 -0.22
CA ASP A 158 -5.56 7.87 0.55
C ASP A 158 -4.81 6.68 1.16
N PHE A 159 -3.62 6.93 1.69
CA PHE A 159 -2.79 5.91 2.38
C PHE A 159 -2.56 4.65 1.52
N GLY A 160 -2.42 4.81 0.21
CA GLY A 160 -2.31 3.70 -0.74
C GLY A 160 -3.54 2.80 -0.78
N LEU A 161 -4.71 3.32 -0.40
CA LEU A 161 -6.00 2.61 -0.26
C LEU A 161 -6.03 1.57 0.86
N ASN A 162 -4.98 1.45 1.66
CA ASN A 162 -4.92 0.47 2.75
C ASN A 162 -5.97 0.75 3.82
N ILE A 163 -6.79 -0.26 4.16
CA ILE A 163 -7.63 -0.27 5.36
C ILE A 163 -6.94 -1.08 6.46
N SER A 164 -6.60 -2.33 6.16
CA SER A 164 -5.95 -3.23 7.10
C SER A 164 -5.21 -4.35 6.38
N LEU A 165 -4.31 -5.02 7.10
CA LEU A 165 -3.58 -6.18 6.64
C LEU A 165 -3.77 -7.34 7.61
N VAL A 166 -4.08 -8.52 7.08
CA VAL A 166 -4.00 -9.79 7.82
C VAL A 166 -2.89 -10.61 7.22
N LYS A 167 -1.89 -10.96 8.00
CA LYS A 167 -0.77 -11.80 7.53
C LYS A 167 -0.66 -13.10 8.33
N SER A 168 -0.13 -14.12 7.69
CA SER A 168 0.21 -15.36 8.37
C SER A 168 1.54 -15.23 9.15
N LYS A 169 1.96 -16.31 9.79
CA LYS A 169 3.32 -16.43 10.29
C LYS A 169 4.33 -16.30 9.15
N THR A 170 5.51 -15.82 9.47
CA THR A 170 6.61 -15.64 8.52
C THR A 170 7.34 -16.98 8.30
N TYR A 171 7.57 -17.31 7.05
CA TYR A 171 8.32 -18.49 6.64
C TYR A 171 9.69 -18.08 6.09
N LYS A 172 10.70 -18.90 6.34
CA LYS A 172 11.98 -18.77 5.64
C LYS A 172 11.85 -19.39 4.25
N SER A 173 12.51 -18.81 3.26
CA SER A 173 12.64 -19.39 1.92
C SER A 173 14.10 -19.72 1.63
N LYS A 174 14.33 -20.80 0.88
CA LYS A 174 15.68 -21.16 0.41
C LYS A 174 16.17 -20.15 -0.65
N ASP A 175 15.25 -19.64 -1.47
CA ASP A 175 15.56 -18.65 -2.50
C ASP A 175 14.44 -17.60 -2.63
N PHE A 176 14.67 -16.43 -2.07
CA PHE A 176 13.73 -15.32 -2.14
C PHE A 176 13.62 -14.70 -3.55
N LEU A 177 14.53 -15.03 -4.47
CA LEU A 177 14.44 -14.57 -5.86
C LEU A 177 13.47 -15.40 -6.71
N LYS A 178 13.09 -16.59 -6.24
CA LYS A 178 12.19 -17.53 -6.94
C LYS A 178 10.79 -17.58 -6.35
N LEU A 179 10.22 -16.43 -5.99
CA LEU A 179 8.87 -16.33 -5.43
C LEU A 179 7.80 -16.18 -6.52
N LEU A 180 7.84 -17.07 -7.52
CA LEU A 180 6.89 -17.08 -8.64
C LEU A 180 5.91 -18.24 -8.51
N PHE A 181 4.66 -17.93 -8.13
CA PHE A 181 3.61 -18.94 -7.94
C PHE A 181 2.22 -18.36 -8.22
N LYS A 182 1.27 -19.24 -8.51
CA LYS A 182 -0.14 -18.91 -8.64
C LYS A 182 -0.77 -18.72 -7.26
N THR A 183 -1.73 -17.82 -7.18
CA THR A 183 -2.54 -17.58 -6.00
C THR A 183 -4.02 -17.83 -6.31
N LYS A 184 -4.78 -18.24 -5.29
CA LYS A 184 -6.20 -18.52 -5.40
C LYS A 184 -6.95 -17.92 -4.22
N LEU A 185 -8.02 -17.19 -4.51
CA LEU A 185 -8.96 -16.68 -3.54
C LEU A 185 -10.34 -17.29 -3.82
N THR A 186 -10.98 -17.83 -2.80
CA THR A 186 -12.35 -18.39 -2.91
C THR A 186 -13.30 -17.60 -2.03
N ASN A 187 -14.37 -17.04 -2.62
CA ASN A 187 -15.46 -16.49 -1.86
C ASN A 187 -16.33 -17.65 -1.36
N LEU A 188 -16.37 -17.86 -0.03
CA LEU A 188 -17.06 -18.99 0.57
C LEU A 188 -18.60 -18.89 0.44
N LYS A 189 -19.15 -17.69 0.33
CA LYS A 189 -20.60 -17.47 0.22
C LYS A 189 -21.14 -17.90 -1.16
N ASN A 190 -20.51 -17.43 -2.23
CA ASN A 190 -20.97 -17.66 -3.61
C ASN A 190 -20.09 -18.65 -4.40
N LYS A 191 -19.08 -19.24 -3.74
CA LYS A 191 -18.13 -20.21 -4.31
C LYS A 191 -17.29 -19.67 -5.48
N LYS A 192 -17.36 -18.37 -5.77
CA LYS A 192 -16.58 -17.77 -6.84
C LYS A 192 -15.09 -17.84 -6.53
N ILE A 193 -14.30 -18.20 -7.53
CA ILE A 193 -12.85 -18.36 -7.43
C ILE A 193 -12.18 -17.27 -8.26
N TYR A 194 -11.16 -16.66 -7.69
CA TYR A 194 -10.29 -15.69 -8.32
C TYR A 194 -8.86 -16.21 -8.33
N PHE A 195 -8.19 -16.08 -9.45
CA PHE A 195 -6.81 -16.49 -9.60
C PHE A 195 -5.90 -15.26 -9.78
N GLY A 196 -4.71 -15.36 -9.22
CA GLY A 196 -3.64 -14.38 -9.39
C GLY A 196 -2.30 -15.08 -9.60
N HIS A 197 -1.29 -14.27 -9.80
CA HIS A 197 0.10 -14.76 -9.91
C HIS A 197 1.06 -13.70 -9.38
N THR A 198 2.03 -14.11 -8.59
CA THR A 198 3.03 -13.19 -8.03
C THR A 198 3.84 -12.45 -9.10
N LYS A 199 3.95 -12.99 -10.34
CA LYS A 199 4.55 -12.28 -11.47
C LYS A 199 3.89 -10.94 -11.82
N ASN A 200 2.61 -10.77 -11.42
CA ASN A 200 1.89 -9.51 -11.65
C ASN A 200 2.48 -8.36 -10.85
N VAL A 201 3.29 -8.66 -9.84
CA VAL A 201 4.02 -7.69 -9.03
C VAL A 201 5.36 -7.40 -9.72
N MET A 202 5.37 -6.45 -10.67
CA MET A 202 6.58 -6.03 -11.41
C MET A 202 7.40 -7.20 -12.00
N GLY A 203 6.73 -8.26 -12.46
CA GLY A 203 7.37 -9.49 -12.96
C GLY A 203 7.88 -10.43 -11.86
N ASN A 204 8.23 -9.91 -10.70
CA ASN A 204 8.65 -10.68 -9.51
C ASN A 204 8.52 -9.77 -8.27
N PRO A 205 7.93 -10.23 -7.15
CA PRO A 205 7.77 -9.44 -5.93
C PRO A 205 9.07 -8.82 -5.38
N ILE A 206 10.21 -9.46 -5.62
CA ILE A 206 11.52 -8.91 -5.23
C ILE A 206 11.84 -7.60 -5.96
N ASN A 207 11.28 -7.37 -7.15
CA ASN A 207 11.48 -6.13 -7.90
C ASN A 207 10.79 -4.96 -7.19
N ALA A 208 9.58 -5.18 -6.71
CA ALA A 208 8.84 -4.16 -5.94
C ALA A 208 9.56 -3.85 -4.62
N LEU A 209 10.04 -4.88 -3.90
CA LEU A 209 10.81 -4.68 -2.69
C LEU A 209 12.12 -3.91 -2.96
N PHE A 210 12.83 -4.27 -4.03
CA PHE A 210 14.07 -3.59 -4.41
C PHE A 210 13.83 -2.12 -4.79
N TRP A 211 12.74 -1.84 -5.52
CA TRP A 211 12.30 -0.49 -5.79
C TRP A 211 12.04 0.29 -4.50
N LEU A 212 11.22 -0.25 -3.59
CA LEU A 212 10.88 0.42 -2.33
C LEU A 212 12.12 0.78 -1.49
N ILE A 213 13.07 -0.17 -1.35
CA ILE A 213 14.27 0.07 -0.53
C ILE A 213 15.15 1.17 -1.11
N ASN A 214 15.09 1.43 -2.41
CA ASN A 214 15.83 2.54 -3.02
C ASN A 214 15.04 3.86 -3.03
N GLU A 215 13.74 3.82 -2.73
CA GLU A 215 12.89 5.01 -2.56
C GLU A 215 12.91 5.56 -1.12
N LEU A 216 13.24 4.72 -0.12
CA LEU A 216 13.32 5.06 1.30
C LEU A 216 14.69 5.57 1.71
#